data_4a30a87e11911d55742bbbf13eb052aa
#
_entry.id   4a30a87e11911d55742bbbf13eb052aa
#
_cell.length_a   1.000
_cell.length_b   1.000
_cell.length_c   1.000
_cell.angle_alpha   90.00
_cell.angle_beta   90.00
_cell.angle_gamma   90.00
#
_symmetry.space_group_name_H-M   'P 1'
#
loop_
_entity.id
_entity.type
_entity.pdbx_description
1 polymer ?
#
loop_
_entity_poly.entity_id
_entity_poly.type
_entity_poly.pdbx_seq_one_letter_code
_entity_poly.pdbx_strand_id
1 'polypeptide(L)'
;MHTELFFEAIVWLAILVILYFGLMFVLITVYETNYSVLLRTYPGSFFVHPQFQQNFFLSLTVVYLVMSVSFVGWRIYRRLRAVQLGYVLEELHYISQGNYHHKISTSELNGMQPVVDSINRLVDSTVKAWEEERRIEQSKDDLITNMSHDIRTPLTSVIGYLTLLKQEELQDPEKAMKYINI
;
A
#
# COMPACT_ATOMS: atom_id res chain seq x y z
N MET A 1 -3.39 -16.39 13.74
CA MET A 1 -2.28 -15.43 13.63
C MET A 1 -1.38 -15.41 14.88
N HIS A 2 -1.89 -15.12 16.09
CA HIS A 2 -1.07 -15.11 17.32
C HIS A 2 -0.43 -16.46 17.66
N THR A 3 -1.15 -17.56 17.46
CA THR A 3 -0.65 -18.92 17.72
C THR A 3 0.50 -19.32 16.81
N GLU A 4 0.46 -18.94 15.53
CA GLU A 4 1.55 -19.24 14.57
C GLU A 4 2.82 -18.43 14.86
N LEU A 5 2.66 -17.13 15.20
CA LEU A 5 3.80 -16.30 15.60
C LEU A 5 4.46 -16.82 16.88
N PHE A 6 3.64 -17.27 17.84
CA PHE A 6 4.13 -17.86 19.09
C PHE A 6 4.89 -19.17 18.83
N PHE A 7 4.33 -20.04 18.00
CA PHE A 7 5.00 -21.29 17.63
C PHE A 7 6.31 -21.06 16.90
N GLU A 8 6.35 -20.13 15.95
CA GLU A 8 7.58 -19.77 15.24
C GLU A 8 8.65 -19.21 16.20
N ALA A 9 8.25 -18.35 17.14
CA ALA A 9 9.18 -17.82 18.13
C ALA A 9 9.79 -18.93 19.01
N ILE A 10 8.99 -19.91 19.44
CA ILE A 10 9.46 -21.06 20.19
C ILE A 10 10.44 -21.90 19.39
N VAL A 11 10.15 -22.17 18.12
CA VAL A 11 11.03 -22.96 17.24
C VAL A 11 12.39 -22.24 17.06
N TRP A 12 12.39 -20.94 16.80
CA TRP A 12 13.65 -20.19 16.67
C TRP A 12 14.42 -20.12 17.98
N LEU A 13 13.73 -19.98 19.10
CA LEU A 13 14.38 -20.00 20.41
C LEU A 13 15.01 -21.37 20.70
N ALA A 14 14.34 -22.46 20.39
CA ALA A 14 14.88 -23.80 20.54
C ALA A 14 16.14 -24.02 19.66
N ILE A 15 16.10 -23.55 18.39
CA ILE A 15 17.28 -23.62 17.50
C ILE A 15 18.45 -22.83 18.07
N LEU A 16 18.22 -21.61 18.56
CA LEU A 16 19.26 -20.79 19.17
C LEU A 16 19.85 -21.45 20.41
N VAL A 17 19.03 -22.06 21.27
CA VAL A 17 19.50 -22.79 22.45
C VAL A 17 20.42 -23.96 22.04
N ILE A 18 20.01 -24.74 21.04
CA ILE A 18 20.83 -25.87 20.54
C ILE A 18 22.19 -25.36 19.98
N LEU A 19 22.14 -24.27 19.19
CA LEU A 19 23.36 -23.66 18.64
C LEU A 19 24.28 -23.12 19.74
N TYR A 20 23.72 -22.53 20.81
CA TYR A 20 24.49 -22.07 21.95
C TYR A 20 25.24 -23.23 22.63
N PHE A 21 24.53 -24.32 22.96
CA PHE A 21 25.18 -25.48 23.61
C PHE A 21 26.22 -26.13 22.71
N GLY A 22 25.96 -26.24 21.40
CA GLY A 22 26.93 -26.75 20.42
C GLY A 22 28.18 -25.88 20.35
N LEU A 23 28.03 -24.56 20.26
CA LEU A 23 29.14 -23.61 20.24
C LEU A 23 29.94 -23.67 21.51
N MET A 24 29.29 -23.64 22.68
CA MET A 24 29.98 -23.72 23.99
C MET A 24 30.71 -25.04 24.18
N PHE A 25 30.12 -26.16 23.75
CA PHE A 25 30.76 -27.46 23.80
C PHE A 25 32.06 -27.46 22.97
N VAL A 26 32.04 -26.97 21.75
CA VAL A 26 33.22 -26.89 20.89
C VAL A 26 34.27 -25.97 21.51
N LEU A 27 33.91 -24.80 22.00
CA LEU A 27 34.84 -23.84 22.60
C LEU A 27 35.51 -24.40 23.85
N ILE A 28 34.75 -25.05 24.74
CA ILE A 28 35.28 -25.66 25.94
C ILE A 28 36.25 -26.81 25.57
N THR A 29 35.88 -27.69 24.63
CA THR A 29 36.73 -28.79 24.19
C THR A 29 38.04 -28.31 23.58
N VAL A 30 38.00 -27.30 22.71
CA VAL A 30 39.16 -26.68 22.10
C VAL A 30 40.06 -26.04 23.16
N TYR A 31 39.46 -25.35 24.13
CA TYR A 31 40.22 -24.74 25.24
C TYR A 31 40.91 -25.81 26.10
N GLU A 32 40.18 -26.84 26.57
CA GLU A 32 40.74 -27.91 27.42
C GLU A 32 41.86 -28.67 26.71
N THR A 33 41.67 -28.96 25.39
CA THR A 33 42.70 -29.66 24.61
C THR A 33 43.99 -28.87 24.50
N ASN A 34 43.89 -27.55 24.35
CA ASN A 34 45.08 -26.69 24.21
C ASN A 34 45.60 -26.13 25.54
N TYR A 35 44.87 -26.30 26.65
CA TYR A 35 45.23 -25.72 27.93
C TYR A 35 46.60 -26.19 28.45
N SER A 36 46.92 -27.48 28.31
CA SER A 36 48.21 -28.05 28.71
C SER A 36 49.37 -27.49 27.89
N VAL A 37 49.16 -27.19 26.62
CA VAL A 37 50.15 -26.56 25.73
C VAL A 37 50.34 -25.10 26.10
N LEU A 38 49.27 -24.37 26.35
CA LEU A 38 49.28 -22.97 26.77
C LEU A 38 50.00 -22.79 28.12
N LEU A 39 49.73 -23.66 29.09
CA LEU A 39 50.37 -23.66 30.40
C LEU A 39 51.89 -23.89 30.31
N ARG A 40 52.29 -24.75 29.38
CA ARG A 40 53.71 -25.09 29.17
C ARG A 40 54.48 -24.01 28.39
N THR A 41 53.81 -23.39 27.42
CA THR A 41 54.45 -22.40 26.52
C THR A 41 54.46 -21.01 27.13
N TYR A 42 53.40 -20.63 27.89
CA TYR A 42 53.24 -19.31 28.46
C TYR A 42 52.84 -19.38 29.95
N PRO A 43 53.69 -19.95 30.81
CA PRO A 43 53.43 -20.06 32.23
C PRO A 43 53.34 -18.66 32.85
N GLY A 44 52.22 -18.31 33.45
CA GLY A 44 51.97 -16.99 34.04
C GLY A 44 51.30 -15.97 33.11
N SER A 45 50.90 -16.37 31.90
CA SER A 45 50.08 -15.50 31.05
C SER A 45 48.68 -15.30 31.63
N PHE A 46 48.11 -14.12 31.41
CA PHE A 46 46.77 -13.77 31.83
C PHE A 46 45.70 -14.76 31.31
N PHE A 47 45.93 -15.38 30.16
CA PHE A 47 45.01 -16.33 29.51
C PHE A 47 44.89 -17.67 30.26
N VAL A 48 45.85 -18.03 31.10
CA VAL A 48 45.89 -19.27 31.87
C VAL A 48 45.20 -19.10 33.24
N HIS A 49 44.91 -17.86 33.66
CA HIS A 49 44.25 -17.59 34.93
C HIS A 49 42.78 -18.09 34.91
N PRO A 50 42.36 -18.88 35.92
CA PRO A 50 40.96 -19.38 35.98
C PRO A 50 39.93 -18.29 35.96
N GLN A 51 40.22 -17.13 36.52
CA GLN A 51 39.34 -15.98 36.58
C GLN A 51 39.10 -15.33 35.19
N PHE A 52 40.14 -15.32 34.35
CA PHE A 52 40.02 -14.87 32.97
C PHE A 52 39.13 -15.81 32.16
N GLN A 53 39.30 -17.11 32.29
CA GLN A 53 38.48 -18.11 31.62
C GLN A 53 37.02 -17.95 31.99
N GLN A 54 36.70 -17.85 33.29
CA GLN A 54 35.31 -17.67 33.76
C GLN A 54 34.68 -16.39 33.21
N ASN A 55 35.40 -15.28 33.29
CA ASN A 55 34.90 -14.00 32.77
C ASN A 55 34.73 -14.01 31.24
N PHE A 56 35.62 -14.67 30.50
CA PHE A 56 35.56 -14.80 29.05
C PHE A 56 34.32 -15.59 28.62
N PHE A 57 34.06 -16.78 29.17
CA PHE A 57 32.88 -17.56 28.84
C PHE A 57 31.57 -16.86 29.29
N LEU A 58 31.60 -16.17 30.43
CA LEU A 58 30.45 -15.40 30.89
C LEU A 58 30.14 -14.23 29.95
N SER A 59 31.17 -13.48 29.53
CA SER A 59 30.97 -12.38 28.56
C SER A 59 30.45 -12.87 27.22
N LEU A 60 30.97 -14.00 26.71
CA LEU A 60 30.51 -14.64 25.49
C LEU A 60 29.03 -15.06 25.58
N THR A 61 28.64 -15.63 26.73
CA THR A 61 27.23 -16.00 27.00
C THR A 61 26.30 -14.79 27.00
N VAL A 62 26.69 -13.69 27.63
CA VAL A 62 25.94 -12.46 27.66
C VAL A 62 25.76 -11.87 26.26
N VAL A 63 26.84 -11.80 25.49
CA VAL A 63 26.83 -11.33 24.09
C VAL A 63 25.90 -12.20 23.26
N TYR A 64 26.00 -13.52 23.38
CA TYR A 64 25.11 -14.44 22.66
C TYR A 64 23.64 -14.25 23.02
N LEU A 65 23.31 -14.09 24.29
CA LEU A 65 21.93 -13.82 24.75
C LEU A 65 21.37 -12.52 24.16
N VAL A 66 22.15 -11.44 24.19
CA VAL A 66 21.75 -10.16 23.60
C VAL A 66 21.49 -10.29 22.09
N MET A 67 22.40 -10.96 21.37
CA MET A 67 22.28 -11.23 19.94
C MET A 67 21.03 -12.08 19.63
N SER A 68 20.78 -13.14 20.42
CA SER A 68 19.64 -14.03 20.21
C SER A 68 18.29 -13.34 20.44
N VAL A 69 18.18 -12.55 21.50
CA VAL A 69 16.97 -11.76 21.78
C VAL A 69 16.73 -10.72 20.67
N SER A 70 17.77 -10.02 20.25
CA SER A 70 17.72 -9.05 19.16
C SER A 70 17.28 -9.70 17.84
N PHE A 71 17.83 -10.87 17.51
CA PHE A 71 17.48 -11.63 16.31
C PHE A 71 16.02 -12.07 16.30
N VAL A 72 15.53 -12.63 17.41
CA VAL A 72 14.11 -13.05 17.54
C VAL A 72 13.18 -11.84 17.43
N GLY A 73 13.49 -10.74 18.12
CA GLY A 73 12.73 -9.49 18.03
C GLY A 73 12.67 -8.94 16.60
N TRP A 74 13.81 -8.90 15.89
CA TRP A 74 13.87 -8.47 14.51
C TRP A 74 13.05 -9.38 13.58
N ARG A 75 13.08 -10.68 13.80
CA ARG A 75 12.34 -11.67 13.03
C ARG A 75 10.82 -11.49 13.19
N ILE A 76 10.34 -11.35 14.43
CA ILE A 76 8.92 -11.09 14.73
C ILE A 76 8.48 -9.78 14.08
N TYR A 77 9.25 -8.71 14.25
CA TYR A 77 8.96 -7.41 13.68
C TYR A 77 8.84 -7.45 12.14
N ARG A 78 9.78 -8.13 11.48
CA ARG A 78 9.76 -8.31 10.03
C ARG A 78 8.51 -9.06 9.56
N ARG A 79 8.10 -10.10 10.30
CA ARG A 79 6.91 -10.88 9.95
C ARG A 79 5.63 -10.10 10.15
N LEU A 80 5.51 -9.35 11.23
CA LEU A 80 4.36 -8.47 11.47
C LEU A 80 4.19 -7.45 10.34
N ARG A 81 5.28 -6.83 9.89
CA ARG A 81 5.24 -5.93 8.74
C ARG A 81 4.81 -6.62 7.44
N ALA A 82 5.26 -7.83 7.20
CA ALA A 82 4.88 -8.57 5.99
C ALA A 82 3.37 -8.89 5.97
N VAL A 83 2.80 -9.26 7.12
CA VAL A 83 1.35 -9.51 7.27
C VAL A 83 0.55 -8.22 7.06
N GLN A 84 0.97 -7.10 7.66
CA GLN A 84 0.33 -5.80 7.48
C GLN A 84 0.35 -5.35 6.02
N LEU A 85 1.48 -5.52 5.33
CA LEU A 85 1.58 -5.21 3.90
C LEU A 85 0.66 -6.10 3.07
N GLY A 86 0.59 -7.40 3.38
CA GLY A 86 -0.31 -8.32 2.71
C GLY A 86 -1.77 -7.88 2.82
N TYR A 87 -2.20 -7.48 4.01
CA TYR A 87 -3.55 -6.95 4.23
C TYR A 87 -3.82 -5.69 3.38
N VAL A 88 -2.91 -4.71 3.39
CA VAL A 88 -3.09 -3.49 2.60
C VAL A 88 -3.16 -3.79 1.09
N LEU A 89 -2.37 -4.75 0.60
CA LEU A 89 -2.41 -5.17 -0.80
C LEU A 89 -3.73 -5.87 -1.17
N GLU A 90 -4.28 -6.70 -0.28
CA GLU A 90 -5.57 -7.36 -0.47
C GLU A 90 -6.72 -6.35 -0.54
N GLU A 91 -6.74 -5.38 0.39
CA GLU A 91 -7.72 -4.30 0.40
C GLU A 91 -7.59 -3.40 -0.84
N LEU A 92 -6.38 -3.09 -1.27
CA LEU A 92 -6.14 -2.32 -2.49
C LEU A 92 -6.60 -3.10 -3.74
N HIS A 93 -6.38 -4.42 -3.76
CA HIS A 93 -6.88 -5.27 -4.83
C HIS A 93 -8.42 -5.27 -4.87
N TYR A 94 -9.08 -5.34 -3.71
CA TYR A 94 -10.53 -5.24 -3.62
C TYR A 94 -11.06 -3.90 -4.14
N ILE A 95 -10.41 -2.79 -3.81
CA ILE A 95 -10.73 -1.45 -4.34
C ILE A 95 -10.55 -1.43 -5.87
N SER A 96 -9.46 -2.01 -6.39
CA SER A 96 -9.16 -2.03 -7.82
C SER A 96 -10.18 -2.78 -8.68
N GLN A 97 -10.96 -3.69 -8.07
CA GLN A 97 -12.05 -4.41 -8.72
C GLN A 97 -13.33 -3.57 -8.90
N GLY A 98 -13.30 -2.29 -8.56
CA GLY A 98 -14.43 -1.37 -8.73
C GLY A 98 -15.11 -0.97 -7.42
N ASN A 99 -14.67 -1.46 -6.28
CA ASN A 99 -15.25 -1.15 -4.97
C ASN A 99 -14.68 0.16 -4.39
N TYR A 100 -14.75 1.25 -5.14
CA TYR A 100 -14.11 2.54 -4.79
C TYR A 100 -14.69 3.25 -3.57
N HIS A 101 -15.85 2.82 -3.06
CA HIS A 101 -16.42 3.36 -1.82
C HIS A 101 -15.89 2.66 -0.57
N HIS A 102 -15.12 1.57 -0.73
CA HIS A 102 -14.48 0.89 0.36
C HIS A 102 -13.24 1.65 0.83
N LYS A 103 -13.09 1.78 2.15
CA LYS A 103 -11.92 2.42 2.78
C LYS A 103 -11.14 1.41 3.59
N ILE A 104 -9.82 1.45 3.45
CA ILE A 104 -8.92 0.61 4.24
C ILE A 104 -8.94 1.13 5.67
N SER A 105 -9.20 0.22 6.64
CA SER A 105 -9.19 0.57 8.08
C SER A 105 -7.77 0.70 8.60
N THR A 106 -7.52 1.75 9.37
CA THR A 106 -6.20 2.03 9.97
C THR A 106 -6.03 1.44 11.37
N SER A 107 -7.11 0.89 11.99
CA SER A 107 -7.15 0.54 13.41
C SER A 107 -6.14 -0.52 13.85
N GLU A 108 -5.69 -1.40 12.95
CA GLU A 108 -4.77 -2.50 13.26
C GLU A 108 -3.37 -2.36 12.62
N LEU A 109 -3.12 -1.25 11.89
CA LEU A 109 -1.94 -1.06 11.05
C LEU A 109 -0.93 -0.09 11.69
N ASN A 110 -0.34 -0.49 12.85
CA ASN A 110 0.69 0.29 13.51
C ASN A 110 1.89 0.60 12.59
N GLY A 111 2.08 1.88 12.29
CA GLY A 111 3.19 2.38 11.47
C GLY A 111 2.93 2.42 9.95
N MET A 112 1.79 1.91 9.45
CA MET A 112 1.38 2.02 8.05
C MET A 112 0.25 3.04 7.81
N GLN A 113 -0.22 3.71 8.87
CA GLN A 113 -1.26 4.74 8.78
C GLN A 113 -1.02 5.78 7.67
N PRO A 114 0.19 6.38 7.52
CA PRO A 114 0.41 7.37 6.48
C PRO A 114 0.22 6.83 5.06
N VAL A 115 0.54 5.55 4.84
CA VAL A 115 0.36 4.87 3.55
C VAL A 115 -1.13 4.65 3.29
N VAL A 116 -1.85 4.11 4.27
CA VAL A 116 -3.30 3.86 4.16
C VAL A 116 -4.07 5.15 3.96
N ASP A 117 -3.74 6.21 4.71
CA ASP A 117 -4.36 7.53 4.56
C ASP A 117 -4.11 8.11 3.17
N SER A 118 -2.91 7.91 2.62
CA SER A 118 -2.56 8.36 1.27
C SER A 118 -3.37 7.60 0.21
N ILE A 119 -3.54 6.28 0.37
CA ILE A 119 -4.36 5.44 -0.51
C ILE A 119 -5.82 5.88 -0.43
N ASN A 120 -6.39 6.02 0.77
CA ASN A 120 -7.77 6.44 0.96
C ASN A 120 -8.04 7.82 0.34
N ARG A 121 -7.12 8.78 0.48
CA ARG A 121 -7.22 10.11 -0.17
C ARG A 121 -7.17 10.01 -1.70
N LEU A 122 -6.31 9.16 -2.23
CA LEU A 122 -6.18 8.94 -3.67
C LEU A 122 -7.49 8.35 -4.23
N VAL A 123 -8.07 7.36 -3.56
CA VAL A 123 -9.35 6.77 -3.92
C VAL A 123 -10.47 7.83 -3.87
N ASP A 124 -10.56 8.61 -2.79
CA ASP A 124 -11.55 9.68 -2.65
C ASP A 124 -11.41 10.73 -3.77
N SER A 125 -10.17 11.10 -4.14
CA SER A 125 -9.94 12.06 -5.22
C SER A 125 -10.33 11.50 -6.59
N THR A 126 -10.10 10.22 -6.83
CA THR A 126 -10.48 9.54 -8.07
C THR A 126 -11.99 9.45 -8.22
N VAL A 127 -12.70 9.08 -7.14
CA VAL A 127 -14.18 9.05 -7.13
C VAL A 127 -14.75 10.43 -7.44
N LYS A 128 -14.25 11.47 -6.78
CA LYS A 128 -14.70 12.86 -7.05
C LYS A 128 -14.43 13.29 -8.50
N ALA A 129 -13.29 12.93 -9.06
CA ALA A 129 -12.99 13.25 -10.45
C ALA A 129 -13.96 12.56 -11.43
N TRP A 130 -14.33 11.30 -11.19
CA TRP A 130 -15.33 10.59 -12.00
C TRP A 130 -16.74 11.15 -11.86
N GLU A 131 -17.14 11.55 -10.66
CA GLU A 131 -18.43 12.19 -10.42
C GLU A 131 -18.52 13.53 -11.17
N GLU A 132 -17.46 14.31 -11.16
CA GLU A 132 -17.41 15.58 -11.89
C GLU A 132 -17.39 15.36 -13.42
N GLU A 133 -16.62 14.40 -13.93
CA GLU A 133 -16.62 14.02 -15.35
C GLU A 133 -18.03 13.61 -15.81
N ARG A 134 -18.70 12.75 -15.03
CA ARG A 134 -20.08 12.33 -15.31
C ARG A 134 -21.05 13.50 -15.33
N ARG A 135 -20.90 14.45 -14.41
CA ARG A 135 -21.71 15.66 -14.34
C ARG A 135 -21.50 16.56 -15.55
N ILE A 136 -20.25 16.70 -16.00
CA ILE A 136 -19.91 17.46 -17.21
C ILE A 136 -20.54 16.78 -18.43
N GLU A 137 -20.46 15.46 -18.54
CA GLU A 137 -21.08 14.70 -19.64
C GLU A 137 -22.58 14.87 -19.69
N GLN A 138 -23.26 14.75 -18.55
CA GLN A 138 -24.71 15.01 -18.46
C GLN A 138 -25.06 16.46 -18.86
N SER A 139 -24.30 17.44 -18.37
CA SER A 139 -24.51 18.84 -18.72
C SER A 139 -24.31 19.10 -20.23
N LYS A 140 -23.36 18.43 -20.86
CA LYS A 140 -23.11 18.49 -22.29
C LYS A 140 -24.31 17.92 -23.08
N ASP A 141 -24.85 16.78 -22.66
CA ASP A 141 -26.03 16.16 -23.31
C ASP A 141 -27.29 17.02 -23.18
N ASP A 142 -27.51 17.61 -22.01
CA ASP A 142 -28.59 18.56 -21.77
C ASP A 142 -28.46 19.81 -22.65
N LEU A 143 -27.24 20.36 -22.77
CA LEU A 143 -26.98 21.48 -23.65
C LEU A 143 -27.27 21.15 -25.13
N ILE A 144 -26.79 20.00 -25.62
CA ILE A 144 -27.04 19.57 -27.01
C ILE A 144 -28.56 19.40 -27.26
N THR A 145 -29.26 18.80 -26.31
CA THR A 145 -30.71 18.59 -26.40
C THR A 145 -31.47 19.91 -26.45
N ASN A 146 -31.16 20.83 -25.53
CA ASN A 146 -31.80 22.15 -25.46
C ASN A 146 -31.46 22.99 -26.69
N MET A 147 -30.22 23.04 -27.13
CA MET A 147 -29.79 23.74 -28.34
C MET A 147 -30.50 23.18 -29.58
N SER A 148 -30.65 21.85 -29.67
CA SER A 148 -31.35 21.21 -30.79
C SER A 148 -32.80 21.63 -30.86
N HIS A 149 -33.48 21.74 -29.71
CA HIS A 149 -34.85 22.24 -29.63
C HIS A 149 -34.95 23.73 -30.01
N ASP A 150 -34.05 24.56 -29.49
CA ASP A 150 -34.04 26.00 -29.71
C ASP A 150 -33.68 26.39 -31.15
N ILE A 151 -32.90 25.56 -31.84
CA ILE A 151 -32.59 25.72 -33.27
C ILE A 151 -33.77 25.22 -34.12
N ARG A 152 -34.46 24.13 -33.74
CA ARG A 152 -35.55 23.55 -34.52
C ARG A 152 -36.71 24.55 -34.69
N THR A 153 -37.04 25.32 -33.63
CA THR A 153 -38.15 26.27 -33.64
C THR A 153 -37.99 27.36 -34.70
N PRO A 154 -36.88 28.16 -34.74
CA PRO A 154 -36.72 29.17 -35.77
C PRO A 154 -36.51 28.55 -37.16
N LEU A 155 -35.85 27.38 -37.25
CA LEU A 155 -35.67 26.69 -38.53
C LEU A 155 -36.98 26.24 -39.13
N THR A 156 -37.91 25.72 -38.33
CA THR A 156 -39.25 25.34 -38.76
C THR A 156 -40.05 26.58 -39.27
N SER A 157 -39.90 27.72 -38.58
CA SER A 157 -40.52 28.97 -39.00
C SER A 157 -39.96 29.45 -40.33
N VAL A 158 -38.64 29.43 -40.52
CA VAL A 158 -38.00 29.81 -41.80
C VAL A 158 -38.45 28.89 -42.94
N ILE A 159 -38.46 27.54 -42.70
CA ILE A 159 -38.96 26.59 -43.71
C ILE A 159 -40.43 26.85 -44.02
N GLY A 160 -41.27 27.16 -43.01
CA GLY A 160 -42.67 27.52 -43.22
C GLY A 160 -42.85 28.74 -44.11
N TYR A 161 -42.09 29.82 -43.83
CA TYR A 161 -42.12 31.02 -44.67
C TYR A 161 -41.63 30.79 -46.10
N LEU A 162 -40.54 30.01 -46.25
CA LEU A 162 -40.03 29.62 -47.59
C LEU A 162 -41.06 28.77 -48.36
N THR A 163 -41.79 27.89 -47.69
CA THR A 163 -42.82 27.06 -48.27
C THR A 163 -44.02 27.90 -48.70
N LEU A 164 -44.44 28.87 -47.92
CA LEU A 164 -45.49 29.83 -48.26
C LEU A 164 -45.11 30.68 -49.48
N LEU A 165 -43.90 31.19 -49.54
CA LEU A 165 -43.32 31.91 -50.68
C LEU A 165 -43.35 31.08 -51.97
N LYS A 166 -43.09 29.78 -51.87
CA LYS A 166 -43.11 28.86 -53.00
C LYS A 166 -44.52 28.51 -53.49
N GLN A 167 -45.51 28.41 -52.56
CA GLN A 167 -46.91 28.04 -52.88
C GLN A 167 -47.68 29.19 -53.37
N GLU A 168 -47.48 30.42 -52.88
CA GLU A 168 -48.16 31.64 -53.37
C GLU A 168 -47.41 32.16 -54.59
N GLU A 169 -47.17 31.34 -55.63
CA GLU A 169 -46.64 31.77 -56.93
C GLU A 169 -46.46 33.30 -56.96
N LEU A 170 -45.29 33.83 -56.62
CA LEU A 170 -44.83 35.23 -56.57
C LEU A 170 -45.68 36.28 -57.35
N GLN A 171 -46.96 36.15 -57.33
CA GLN A 171 -47.89 37.01 -58.05
C GLN A 171 -48.18 38.36 -57.39
N ASP A 172 -47.79 38.47 -56.08
CA ASP A 172 -47.93 39.71 -55.36
C ASP A 172 -46.57 40.08 -54.65
N PRO A 173 -45.75 40.97 -55.24
CA PRO A 173 -44.47 41.39 -54.70
C PRO A 173 -44.59 42.06 -53.32
N GLU A 174 -45.71 42.69 -52.97
CA GLU A 174 -45.84 43.31 -51.62
C GLU A 174 -46.03 42.29 -50.52
N LYS A 175 -46.74 41.19 -50.79
CA LYS A 175 -46.85 40.07 -49.83
C LYS A 175 -45.52 39.30 -49.64
N ALA A 176 -44.79 39.08 -50.73
CA ALA A 176 -43.44 38.44 -50.67
C ALA A 176 -42.47 39.25 -49.77
N MET A 177 -42.47 40.58 -49.87
CA MET A 177 -41.67 41.47 -49.06
C MET A 177 -42.00 41.39 -47.56
N LYS A 178 -43.31 41.22 -47.26
CA LYS A 178 -43.76 41.10 -45.87
C LYS A 178 -43.30 39.85 -45.18
N TYR A 179 -43.12 38.72 -45.90
CA TYR A 179 -42.58 37.47 -45.34
C TYR A 179 -41.04 37.46 -45.22
N ILE A 180 -40.33 38.30 -45.97
CA ILE A 180 -38.87 38.42 -45.90
C ILE A 180 -38.42 39.39 -44.80
N ASN A 181 -39.27 40.36 -44.43
CA ASN A 181 -38.95 41.39 -43.41
C ASN A 181 -39.40 41.02 -41.97
N ILE A 182 -39.74 39.77 -41.68
CA ILE A 182 -40.00 39.24 -40.36
C ILE A 182 -38.72 38.55 -39.81
#